data_b7aaf4209fe861e565008ab0193f321c
#
_entry.id   b7aaf4209fe861e565008ab0193f321c
#
_cell.length_a   1.000
_cell.length_b   1.000
_cell.length_c   1.000
_cell.angle_alpha   90.00
_cell.angle_beta   90.00
_cell.angle_gamma   90.00
#
_symmetry.space_group_name_H-M   'P 1'
#
loop_
_entity.id
_entity.type
_entity.pdbx_description
1 polymer ?
#
loop_
_entity_poly.entity_id
_entity_poly.type
_entity_poly.pdbx_seq_one_letter_code
_entity_poly.pdbx_strand_id
1 'polypeptide(L)'
;MTLAVEEKHLDDLIEQLLDECDPGGPKADFLGAQFDLGLAWVHFDEGYGGLGVAPTLQGRVDVRLNDASAPMCWSRNPIGYGMCGPTVYTHGSEAQKKRYLRPLFTTEEIWCQLFSEPAAGSDVAGLTSRAVRDGEEWIVNGQKVWTSLAHVARWGCLVTRTDPDAPKHKGLSYFVVDMEQEGVDVRPLRQMTGDAEFNEVYFTDARIPDIERLGDIGDGWRVALTTLMNERVAIGGGHAPRGSGPIATSVRLWGEMADDRKNLATKDRLMRLWIKSEVARLTKIRASQNRGKGVPGPEGSTGKLAFAENNIDINEFNVELLGPRGMLYGTYAPEPSRTSGITAANSSDKSARFRSNSDVLDPDEACSAQRNFLRSRANSIEGGTSEVMRNILGERVLGLPGDVRTDKDLPFNEIPNN
;
A
#
# COMPACT_ATOMS: atom_id res chain seq x y z
N MET A 1 -12.38 19.38 -23.47
CA MET A 1 -13.78 18.87 -23.33
C MET A 1 -14.40 19.47 -22.09
N THR A 2 -15.73 19.63 -22.01
CA THR A 2 -16.37 20.03 -20.75
C THR A 2 -16.47 18.79 -19.85
N LEU A 3 -16.44 18.98 -18.52
CA LEU A 3 -16.52 17.87 -17.54
C LEU A 3 -17.72 16.93 -17.81
N ALA A 4 -18.88 17.46 -18.19
CA ALA A 4 -20.06 16.67 -18.53
C ALA A 4 -19.86 15.78 -19.78
N VAL A 5 -19.04 16.18 -20.73
CA VAL A 5 -18.70 15.37 -21.92
C VAL A 5 -17.73 14.27 -21.56
N GLU A 6 -16.77 14.55 -20.66
CA GLU A 6 -15.82 13.53 -20.15
C GLU A 6 -16.55 12.48 -19.32
N GLU A 7 -17.47 12.90 -18.44
CA GLU A 7 -18.28 11.97 -17.64
C GLU A 7 -19.14 11.05 -18.52
N LYS A 8 -19.79 11.59 -19.57
CA LYS A 8 -20.60 10.79 -20.49
C LYS A 8 -19.73 9.78 -21.26
N HIS A 9 -18.61 10.23 -21.79
CA HIS A 9 -17.69 9.36 -22.52
C HIS A 9 -17.18 8.23 -21.62
N LEU A 10 -16.87 8.55 -20.35
CA LEU A 10 -16.44 7.57 -19.36
C LEU A 10 -17.54 6.52 -19.08
N ASP A 11 -18.80 6.96 -18.93
CA ASP A 11 -19.93 6.05 -18.75
C ASP A 11 -20.12 5.13 -19.94
N ASP A 12 -20.03 5.67 -21.17
CA ASP A 12 -20.15 4.88 -22.40
C ASP A 12 -19.05 3.79 -22.45
N LEU A 13 -17.82 4.10 -22.04
CA LEU A 13 -16.71 3.11 -21.98
C LEU A 13 -16.91 2.06 -20.86
N ILE A 14 -17.46 2.46 -19.73
CA ILE A 14 -17.78 1.51 -18.65
C ILE A 14 -18.87 0.53 -19.09
N GLU A 15 -19.94 1.02 -19.73
CA GLU A 15 -21.00 0.18 -20.30
C GLU A 15 -20.41 -0.78 -21.36
N GLN A 16 -19.59 -0.24 -22.28
CA GLN A 16 -18.90 -1.08 -23.27
C GLN A 16 -18.11 -2.20 -22.60
N LEU A 17 -17.32 -1.91 -21.55
CA LEU A 17 -16.54 -2.93 -20.84
C LEU A 17 -17.46 -4.03 -20.24
N LEU A 18 -18.56 -3.62 -19.61
CA LEU A 18 -19.48 -4.55 -18.94
C LEU A 18 -20.33 -5.38 -19.94
N ASP A 19 -20.60 -4.83 -21.14
CA ASP A 19 -21.32 -5.53 -22.20
C ASP A 19 -20.41 -6.52 -22.95
N GLU A 20 -19.13 -6.18 -23.18
CA GLU A 20 -18.20 -6.99 -23.94
C GLU A 20 -17.45 -8.04 -23.09
N CYS A 21 -17.30 -7.80 -21.77
CA CYS A 21 -16.52 -8.63 -20.87
C CYS A 21 -17.34 -9.07 -19.65
N ASP A 22 -17.47 -10.40 -19.44
CA ASP A 22 -18.13 -10.93 -18.25
C ASP A 22 -17.30 -10.68 -16.98
N PRO A 23 -17.82 -9.91 -15.99
CA PRO A 23 -17.14 -9.73 -14.70
C PRO A 23 -16.85 -11.04 -13.94
N GLY A 24 -17.61 -12.11 -14.18
CA GLY A 24 -17.40 -13.44 -13.61
C GLY A 24 -16.39 -14.29 -14.39
N GLY A 25 -15.90 -13.81 -15.54
CA GLY A 25 -14.95 -14.49 -16.41
C GLY A 25 -13.50 -14.47 -15.88
N PRO A 26 -12.53 -14.84 -16.75
CA PRO A 26 -11.11 -14.79 -16.39
C PRO A 26 -10.67 -13.37 -16.01
N LYS A 27 -10.14 -13.21 -14.79
CA LYS A 27 -9.81 -11.89 -14.22
C LYS A 27 -8.82 -11.11 -15.08
N ALA A 28 -7.82 -11.78 -15.66
CA ALA A 28 -6.81 -11.12 -16.49
C ALA A 28 -7.41 -10.55 -17.79
N ASP A 29 -8.39 -11.24 -18.37
CA ASP A 29 -9.06 -10.79 -19.60
C ASP A 29 -9.90 -9.53 -19.33
N PHE A 30 -10.68 -9.52 -18.23
CA PHE A 30 -11.47 -8.36 -17.84
C PHE A 30 -10.59 -7.17 -17.51
N LEU A 31 -9.54 -7.35 -16.68
CA LEU A 31 -8.61 -6.29 -16.34
C LEU A 31 -7.81 -5.82 -17.57
N GLY A 32 -7.51 -6.71 -18.51
CA GLY A 32 -6.89 -6.36 -19.79
C GLY A 32 -7.78 -5.43 -20.60
N ALA A 33 -9.03 -5.77 -20.78
CA ALA A 33 -10.01 -4.93 -21.48
C ALA A 33 -10.22 -3.58 -20.77
N GLN A 34 -10.29 -3.59 -19.43
CA GLN A 34 -10.36 -2.36 -18.63
C GLN A 34 -9.15 -1.44 -18.88
N PHE A 35 -7.94 -2.01 -18.93
CA PHE A 35 -6.72 -1.27 -19.22
C PHE A 35 -6.74 -0.70 -20.64
N ASP A 36 -7.08 -1.54 -21.62
CA ASP A 36 -7.07 -1.18 -23.04
C ASP A 36 -8.13 -0.11 -23.39
N LEU A 37 -9.23 -0.04 -22.64
CA LEU A 37 -10.23 1.04 -22.71
C LEU A 37 -9.85 2.30 -21.93
N GLY A 38 -8.67 2.34 -21.27
CA GLY A 38 -8.22 3.51 -20.50
C GLY A 38 -8.89 3.71 -19.15
N LEU A 39 -9.54 2.67 -18.61
CA LEU A 39 -10.29 2.70 -17.35
C LEU A 39 -9.46 2.24 -16.13
N ALA A 40 -8.18 1.95 -16.31
CA ALA A 40 -7.29 1.49 -15.24
C ALA A 40 -6.87 2.64 -14.31
N TRP A 41 -6.34 3.70 -14.89
CA TRP A 41 -5.98 4.96 -14.25
C TRP A 41 -6.41 6.10 -15.17
N VAL A 42 -7.65 6.54 -15.07
CA VAL A 42 -8.26 7.47 -16.04
C VAL A 42 -7.44 8.74 -16.33
N HIS A 43 -6.55 9.10 -15.41
CA HIS A 43 -5.69 10.29 -15.53
C HIS A 43 -4.33 10.03 -16.20
N PHE A 44 -3.98 8.78 -16.50
CA PHE A 44 -2.82 8.48 -17.34
C PHE A 44 -3.15 8.80 -18.80
N ASP A 45 -2.13 8.97 -19.60
CA ASP A 45 -2.31 9.20 -21.04
C ASP A 45 -2.88 7.95 -21.75
N GLU A 46 -3.50 8.17 -22.90
CA GLU A 46 -3.98 7.10 -23.77
C GLU A 46 -2.83 6.14 -24.12
N GLY A 47 -3.14 4.84 -24.13
CA GLY A 47 -2.17 3.77 -24.35
C GLY A 47 -1.40 3.32 -23.10
N TYR A 48 -1.58 3.98 -21.96
CA TYR A 48 -0.99 3.60 -20.66
C TYR A 48 -2.06 3.25 -19.61
N GLY A 49 -3.24 2.87 -20.08
CA GLY A 49 -4.37 2.49 -19.20
C GLY A 49 -5.20 3.67 -18.72
N GLY A 50 -5.07 4.84 -19.37
CA GLY A 50 -5.80 6.06 -19.06
C GLY A 50 -6.39 6.76 -20.29
N LEU A 51 -7.06 7.88 -20.03
CA LEU A 51 -7.77 8.72 -21.00
C LEU A 51 -7.30 10.19 -20.95
N GLY A 52 -6.31 10.51 -20.11
CA GLY A 52 -5.85 11.87 -19.86
C GLY A 52 -6.88 12.78 -19.19
N VAL A 53 -7.88 12.22 -18.49
CA VAL A 53 -8.95 13.00 -17.84
C VAL A 53 -8.67 13.22 -16.35
N ALA A 54 -9.52 14.01 -15.69
CA ALA A 54 -9.32 14.36 -14.29
C ALA A 54 -9.28 13.12 -13.36
N PRO A 55 -8.30 13.02 -12.41
CA PRO A 55 -8.20 11.89 -11.49
C PRO A 55 -9.42 11.64 -10.64
N THR A 56 -10.25 12.68 -10.42
CA THR A 56 -11.49 12.61 -9.66
C THR A 56 -12.55 11.71 -10.30
N LEU A 57 -12.42 11.45 -11.60
CA LEU A 57 -13.32 10.58 -12.35
C LEU A 57 -13.07 9.10 -12.11
N GLN A 58 -11.90 8.71 -11.56
CA GLN A 58 -11.60 7.32 -11.23
C GLN A 58 -12.65 6.71 -10.28
N GLY A 59 -13.13 7.46 -9.30
CA GLY A 59 -14.14 6.98 -8.37
C GLY A 59 -15.46 6.57 -9.03
N ARG A 60 -15.79 7.12 -10.22
CA ARG A 60 -16.97 6.73 -10.99
C ARG A 60 -16.79 5.33 -11.60
N VAL A 61 -15.62 5.06 -12.15
CA VAL A 61 -15.25 3.71 -12.65
C VAL A 61 -15.31 2.71 -11.50
N ASP A 62 -14.63 3.02 -10.39
CA ASP A 62 -14.52 2.11 -9.24
C ASP A 62 -15.89 1.73 -8.66
N VAL A 63 -16.82 2.69 -8.53
CA VAL A 63 -18.19 2.43 -8.04
C VAL A 63 -18.95 1.52 -8.99
N ARG A 64 -18.97 1.83 -10.30
CA ARG A 64 -19.71 1.05 -11.29
C ARG A 64 -19.19 -0.39 -11.41
N LEU A 65 -17.85 -0.57 -11.43
CA LEU A 65 -17.25 -1.89 -11.50
C LEU A 65 -17.46 -2.69 -10.20
N ASN A 66 -17.42 -2.04 -9.04
CA ASN A 66 -17.75 -2.68 -7.77
C ASN A 66 -19.21 -3.13 -7.69
N ASP A 67 -20.17 -2.32 -8.17
CA ASP A 67 -21.58 -2.67 -8.22
C ASP A 67 -21.84 -3.87 -9.16
N ALA A 68 -21.04 -3.99 -10.21
CA ALA A 68 -21.05 -5.15 -11.12
C ALA A 68 -20.28 -6.36 -10.56
N SER A 69 -19.70 -6.28 -9.35
CA SER A 69 -18.82 -7.32 -8.77
C SER A 69 -17.63 -7.69 -9.67
N ALA A 70 -17.14 -6.75 -10.45
CA ALA A 70 -16.02 -6.95 -11.37
C ALA A 70 -14.70 -7.17 -10.62
N PRO A 71 -13.73 -7.88 -11.22
CA PRO A 71 -12.42 -8.07 -10.62
C PRO A 71 -11.68 -6.72 -10.50
N MET A 72 -10.97 -6.56 -9.40
CA MET A 72 -10.21 -5.34 -9.11
C MET A 72 -8.71 -5.66 -8.99
N CYS A 73 -7.86 -4.91 -9.70
CA CYS A 73 -6.41 -5.02 -9.60
C CYS A 73 -5.93 -4.84 -8.14
N TRP A 74 -6.51 -3.89 -7.43
CA TRP A 74 -6.21 -3.58 -6.03
C TRP A 74 -6.24 -4.81 -5.12
N SER A 75 -7.16 -5.75 -5.32
CA SER A 75 -7.32 -6.91 -4.44
C SER A 75 -6.12 -7.87 -4.49
N ARG A 76 -5.39 -7.92 -5.61
CA ARG A 76 -4.26 -8.82 -5.81
C ARG A 76 -2.90 -8.12 -5.86
N ASN A 77 -2.85 -6.89 -6.36
CA ASN A 77 -1.64 -6.13 -6.58
C ASN A 77 -1.73 -4.71 -6.02
N PRO A 78 -2.03 -4.54 -4.71
CA PRO A 78 -2.25 -3.22 -4.13
C PRO A 78 -1.00 -2.33 -4.23
N ILE A 79 0.19 -2.91 -4.04
CA ILE A 79 1.49 -2.20 -4.15
C ILE A 79 1.73 -1.80 -5.61
N GLY A 80 1.52 -2.72 -6.55
CA GLY A 80 1.65 -2.44 -7.97
C GLY A 80 0.70 -1.33 -8.41
N TYR A 81 -0.60 -1.52 -8.18
CA TYR A 81 -1.65 -0.59 -8.63
C TYR A 81 -1.54 0.80 -8.00
N GLY A 82 -1.39 0.84 -6.67
CA GLY A 82 -1.47 2.09 -5.92
C GLY A 82 -0.16 2.87 -5.82
N MET A 83 0.98 2.24 -6.09
CA MET A 83 2.30 2.81 -5.80
C MET A 83 3.28 2.67 -6.96
N CYS A 84 3.60 1.44 -7.38
CA CYS A 84 4.63 1.19 -8.40
C CYS A 84 4.18 1.64 -9.80
N GLY A 85 2.94 1.36 -10.20
CA GLY A 85 2.39 1.79 -11.49
C GLY A 85 2.45 3.31 -11.68
N PRO A 86 1.90 4.12 -10.77
CA PRO A 86 2.04 5.58 -10.83
C PRO A 86 3.49 6.07 -10.82
N THR A 87 4.40 5.36 -10.14
CA THR A 87 5.83 5.72 -10.13
C THR A 87 6.48 5.43 -11.49
N VAL A 88 6.22 4.26 -12.07
CA VAL A 88 6.68 3.90 -13.42
C VAL A 88 6.11 4.86 -14.47
N TYR A 89 4.83 5.20 -14.37
CA TYR A 89 4.20 6.18 -15.28
C TYR A 89 4.89 7.54 -15.21
N THR A 90 5.20 8.02 -14.00
CA THR A 90 5.77 9.36 -13.78
C THR A 90 7.24 9.46 -14.16
N HIS A 91 8.04 8.42 -13.87
CA HIS A 91 9.51 8.47 -13.96
C HIS A 91 10.13 7.48 -14.92
N GLY A 92 9.35 6.53 -15.42
CA GLY A 92 9.83 5.52 -16.38
C GLY A 92 9.97 6.06 -17.79
N SER A 93 10.87 5.46 -18.55
CA SER A 93 10.98 5.64 -19.99
C SER A 93 9.73 5.09 -20.70
N GLU A 94 9.50 5.51 -21.94
CA GLU A 94 8.39 4.98 -22.75
C GLU A 94 8.45 3.45 -22.92
N ALA A 95 9.65 2.88 -22.99
CA ALA A 95 9.85 1.44 -23.05
C ALA A 95 9.41 0.75 -21.76
N GLN A 96 9.77 1.32 -20.60
CA GLN A 96 9.38 0.81 -19.29
C GLN A 96 7.87 0.92 -19.05
N LYS A 97 7.25 2.05 -19.42
CA LYS A 97 5.79 2.21 -19.31
C LYS A 97 5.04 1.15 -20.10
N LYS A 98 5.43 0.93 -21.36
CA LYS A 98 4.84 -0.09 -22.24
C LYS A 98 5.07 -1.51 -21.73
N ARG A 99 6.25 -1.78 -21.16
CA ARG A 99 6.61 -3.10 -20.64
C ARG A 99 5.85 -3.45 -19.38
N TYR A 100 5.67 -2.49 -18.47
CA TYR A 100 5.27 -2.79 -17.10
C TYR A 100 3.81 -2.50 -16.75
N LEU A 101 3.20 -1.43 -17.30
CA LEU A 101 1.92 -0.95 -16.78
C LEU A 101 0.77 -1.94 -17.01
N ARG A 102 0.68 -2.54 -18.20
CA ARG A 102 -0.41 -3.48 -18.50
C ARG A 102 -0.30 -4.78 -17.71
N PRO A 103 0.83 -5.54 -17.70
CA PRO A 103 0.94 -6.77 -16.90
C PRO A 103 0.80 -6.53 -15.39
N LEU A 104 1.21 -5.36 -14.90
CA LEU A 104 0.98 -4.94 -13.53
C LEU A 104 -0.51 -4.81 -13.24
N PHE A 105 -1.26 -4.13 -14.11
CA PHE A 105 -2.68 -3.89 -13.90
C PHE A 105 -3.51 -5.17 -14.05
N THR A 106 -3.20 -6.02 -15.03
CA THR A 106 -3.88 -7.31 -15.21
C THR A 106 -3.56 -8.32 -14.10
N THR A 107 -2.65 -7.97 -13.20
CA THR A 107 -2.15 -8.83 -12.12
C THR A 107 -1.42 -10.10 -12.59
N GLU A 108 -0.99 -10.13 -13.85
CA GLU A 108 -0.09 -11.15 -14.37
C GLU A 108 1.29 -11.04 -13.71
N GLU A 109 1.71 -9.80 -13.40
CA GLU A 109 2.96 -9.50 -12.71
C GLU A 109 2.67 -8.71 -11.42
N ILE A 110 2.86 -9.37 -10.29
CA ILE A 110 2.72 -8.76 -8.96
C ILE A 110 3.98 -7.95 -8.63
N TRP A 111 3.80 -6.83 -7.93
CA TRP A 111 4.86 -5.91 -7.56
C TRP A 111 4.99 -5.76 -6.05
N CYS A 112 6.23 -5.54 -5.59
CA CYS A 112 6.53 -5.20 -4.20
C CYS A 112 7.37 -3.92 -4.09
N GLN A 113 7.47 -3.39 -2.86
CA GLN A 113 8.23 -2.17 -2.53
C GLN A 113 9.40 -2.52 -1.62
N LEU A 114 10.62 -2.22 -2.05
CA LEU A 114 11.88 -2.57 -1.40
C LEU A 114 12.58 -1.30 -0.87
N PHE A 115 12.04 -0.73 0.21
CA PHE A 115 12.50 0.54 0.78
C PHE A 115 13.17 0.35 2.13
N SER A 116 12.39 -0.06 3.13
CA SER A 116 12.85 -0.16 4.52
C SER A 116 13.98 -1.16 4.69
N GLU A 117 14.89 -0.85 5.61
CA GLU A 117 15.97 -1.74 6.06
C GLU A 117 15.88 -1.92 7.58
N PRO A 118 16.54 -2.91 8.18
CA PRO A 118 16.52 -3.11 9.63
C PRO A 118 16.87 -1.86 10.43
N ALA A 119 17.78 -1.02 9.93
CA ALA A 119 18.21 0.24 10.56
C ALA A 119 17.60 1.50 9.94
N ALA A 120 16.78 1.40 8.89
CA ALA A 120 16.24 2.54 8.13
C ALA A 120 14.74 2.33 7.81
N GLY A 121 13.88 2.67 8.76
CA GLY A 121 12.42 2.65 8.64
C GLY A 121 11.87 4.06 8.39
N SER A 122 11.64 4.85 9.45
CA SER A 122 11.16 6.23 9.32
C SER A 122 12.13 7.14 8.56
N ASP A 123 13.43 6.95 8.76
CA ASP A 123 14.49 7.60 7.98
C ASP A 123 14.93 6.71 6.81
N VAL A 124 14.04 6.51 5.85
CA VAL A 124 14.34 5.72 4.64
C VAL A 124 15.58 6.22 3.90
N ALA A 125 15.84 7.53 3.91
CA ALA A 125 17.03 8.09 3.28
C ALA A 125 18.35 7.64 3.95
N GLY A 126 18.27 7.12 5.18
CA GLY A 126 19.40 6.50 5.90
C GLY A 126 19.75 5.08 5.46
N LEU A 127 19.11 4.55 4.40
CA LEU A 127 19.36 3.19 3.90
C LEU A 127 20.83 2.97 3.49
N THR A 128 21.30 1.74 3.69
CA THR A 128 22.69 1.31 3.48
C THR A 128 22.88 0.29 2.35
N SER A 129 21.80 -0.34 1.86
CA SER A 129 21.86 -1.16 0.64
C SER A 129 22.48 -0.34 -0.48
N ARG A 130 23.48 -0.88 -1.15
CA ARG A 130 24.26 -0.16 -2.16
C ARG A 130 24.13 -0.80 -3.53
N ALA A 131 24.20 0.03 -4.56
CA ALA A 131 24.38 -0.39 -5.94
C ALA A 131 25.67 0.22 -6.50
N VAL A 132 26.54 -0.62 -7.03
CA VAL A 132 27.82 -0.24 -7.63
C VAL A 132 27.74 -0.49 -9.12
N ARG A 133 28.10 0.50 -9.93
CA ARG A 133 28.02 0.38 -11.38
C ARG A 133 29.12 -0.55 -11.91
N ASP A 134 28.73 -1.48 -12.78
CA ASP A 134 29.62 -2.41 -13.51
C ASP A 134 29.20 -2.41 -14.99
N GLY A 135 29.81 -1.52 -15.78
CA GLY A 135 29.44 -1.32 -17.17
C GLY A 135 28.02 -0.78 -17.36
N GLU A 136 27.16 -1.55 -18.00
CA GLU A 136 25.74 -1.24 -18.23
C GLU A 136 24.81 -1.87 -17.18
N GLU A 137 25.38 -2.37 -16.08
CA GLU A 137 24.63 -2.98 -14.98
C GLU A 137 25.02 -2.38 -13.64
N TRP A 138 24.23 -2.67 -12.63
CA TRP A 138 24.45 -2.34 -11.23
C TRP A 138 24.51 -3.60 -10.39
N ILE A 139 25.55 -3.75 -9.60
CA ILE A 139 25.69 -4.83 -8.62
C ILE A 139 25.11 -4.36 -7.29
N VAL A 140 24.04 -5.02 -6.84
CA VAL A 140 23.30 -4.65 -5.64
C VAL A 140 23.60 -5.60 -4.51
N ASN A 141 23.93 -5.02 -3.34
CA ASN A 141 24.15 -5.73 -2.08
C ASN A 141 23.41 -5.02 -0.94
N GLY A 142 22.75 -5.79 -0.08
CA GLY A 142 22.06 -5.27 1.10
C GLY A 142 20.87 -6.12 1.52
N GLN A 143 20.06 -5.56 2.44
CA GLN A 143 18.87 -6.22 2.96
C GLN A 143 17.72 -5.23 3.01
N LYS A 144 16.55 -5.65 2.56
CA LYS A 144 15.28 -4.96 2.75
C LYS A 144 14.38 -5.76 3.69
N VAL A 145 13.52 -5.05 4.41
CA VAL A 145 12.63 -5.66 5.41
C VAL A 145 11.22 -5.06 5.32
N TRP A 146 10.24 -5.77 5.85
CA TRP A 146 8.82 -5.41 5.82
C TRP A 146 8.25 -5.31 4.39
N THR A 147 8.82 -6.08 3.46
CA THR A 147 8.42 -6.08 2.06
C THR A 147 7.15 -6.90 1.87
N SER A 148 6.03 -6.22 1.71
CA SER A 148 4.75 -6.87 1.43
C SER A 148 4.76 -7.58 0.08
N LEU A 149 4.24 -8.81 0.04
CA LEU A 149 4.05 -9.62 -1.16
C LEU A 149 5.35 -10.01 -1.89
N ALA A 150 6.56 -9.79 -1.34
CA ALA A 150 7.81 -10.11 -2.04
C ALA A 150 7.89 -11.60 -2.45
N HIS A 151 7.29 -12.51 -1.67
CA HIS A 151 7.26 -13.96 -1.94
C HIS A 151 6.43 -14.36 -3.19
N VAL A 152 5.60 -13.44 -3.71
CA VAL A 152 4.80 -13.66 -4.95
C VAL A 152 5.09 -12.60 -6.01
N ALA A 153 5.88 -11.59 -5.69
CA ALA A 153 6.19 -10.50 -6.61
C ALA A 153 7.11 -10.99 -7.73
N ARG A 154 6.80 -10.56 -8.96
CA ARG A 154 7.68 -10.70 -10.11
C ARG A 154 8.67 -9.54 -10.17
N TRP A 155 8.22 -8.33 -9.80
CA TRP A 155 9.02 -7.11 -9.86
C TRP A 155 9.01 -6.38 -8.50
N GLY A 156 10.11 -5.70 -8.21
CA GLY A 156 10.25 -4.85 -7.04
C GLY A 156 10.69 -3.43 -7.39
N CYS A 157 10.10 -2.46 -6.71
CA CYS A 157 10.54 -1.07 -6.71
C CYS A 157 11.63 -0.89 -5.65
N LEU A 158 12.89 -0.77 -6.05
CA LEU A 158 14.05 -0.80 -5.17
C LEU A 158 14.73 0.58 -5.08
N VAL A 159 14.93 1.06 -3.86
CA VAL A 159 15.79 2.24 -3.57
C VAL A 159 17.10 1.77 -2.96
N THR A 160 18.22 2.22 -3.53
CA THR A 160 19.56 1.88 -3.05
C THR A 160 20.46 3.12 -3.06
N ARG A 161 21.58 3.02 -2.34
CA ARG A 161 22.63 4.04 -2.35
C ARG A 161 23.61 3.76 -3.48
N THR A 162 23.72 4.73 -4.38
CA THR A 162 24.67 4.71 -5.52
C THR A 162 25.86 5.63 -5.30
N ASP A 163 25.72 6.65 -4.44
CA ASP A 163 26.78 7.58 -4.09
C ASP A 163 26.79 7.85 -2.57
N PRO A 164 27.74 7.25 -1.82
CA PRO A 164 27.89 7.49 -0.38
C PRO A 164 28.57 8.82 -0.04
N ASP A 165 29.23 9.48 -1.01
CA ASP A 165 29.93 10.76 -0.80
C ASP A 165 28.97 11.94 -0.98
N ALA A 166 27.78 11.72 -1.54
CA ALA A 166 26.73 12.71 -1.63
C ALA A 166 25.93 12.82 -0.31
N PRO A 167 25.28 13.95 -0.04
CA PRO A 167 24.31 14.06 1.05
C PRO A 167 23.22 12.96 0.96
N LYS A 168 22.74 12.46 2.10
CA LYS A 168 21.95 11.22 2.16
C LYS A 168 20.76 11.13 1.19
N HIS A 169 20.09 12.23 0.90
CA HIS A 169 18.97 12.27 -0.05
C HIS A 169 19.40 12.36 -1.52
N LYS A 170 20.63 12.77 -1.80
CA LYS A 170 21.15 12.95 -3.16
C LYS A 170 21.95 11.76 -3.68
N GLY A 171 22.37 10.86 -2.80
CA GLY A 171 23.16 9.67 -3.15
C GLY A 171 22.31 8.42 -3.42
N LEU A 172 21.01 8.56 -3.67
CA LEU A 172 20.09 7.44 -3.87
C LEU A 172 19.68 7.32 -5.33
N SER A 173 19.52 6.08 -5.82
CA SER A 173 18.93 5.78 -7.12
C SER A 173 17.80 4.76 -6.96
N TYR A 174 16.92 4.71 -7.96
CA TYR A 174 15.71 3.90 -7.94
C TYR A 174 15.69 2.93 -9.11
N PHE A 175 15.37 1.66 -8.86
CA PHE A 175 15.42 0.61 -9.87
C PHE A 175 14.14 -0.24 -9.84
N VAL A 176 13.81 -0.81 -10.99
CA VAL A 176 12.94 -1.98 -11.09
C VAL A 176 13.82 -3.21 -11.02
N VAL A 177 13.54 -4.13 -10.10
CA VAL A 177 14.32 -5.35 -9.91
C VAL A 177 13.48 -6.58 -10.17
N ASP A 178 14.05 -7.54 -10.89
CA ASP A 178 13.50 -8.88 -11.06
C ASP A 178 13.64 -9.67 -9.76
N MET A 179 12.51 -10.02 -9.13
CA MET A 179 12.52 -10.74 -7.86
C MET A 179 12.88 -12.23 -7.98
N GLU A 180 12.93 -12.74 -9.21
CA GLU A 180 13.25 -14.16 -9.50
C GLU A 180 14.68 -14.35 -9.99
N GLN A 181 15.48 -13.26 -10.10
CA GLN A 181 16.86 -13.35 -10.56
C GLN A 181 17.81 -13.94 -9.51
N GLU A 182 18.97 -14.40 -9.95
CA GLU A 182 20.06 -14.80 -9.08
C GLU A 182 20.52 -13.64 -8.19
N GLY A 183 20.87 -13.94 -6.95
CA GLY A 183 21.29 -12.93 -5.97
C GLY A 183 20.13 -12.26 -5.20
N VAL A 184 18.88 -12.63 -5.46
CA VAL A 184 17.71 -12.17 -4.69
C VAL A 184 17.15 -13.33 -3.87
N ASP A 185 17.19 -13.23 -2.53
CA ASP A 185 16.67 -14.23 -1.60
C ASP A 185 15.54 -13.62 -0.76
N VAL A 186 14.35 -14.20 -0.86
CA VAL A 186 13.13 -13.72 -0.18
C VAL A 186 12.79 -14.66 0.96
N ARG A 187 12.73 -14.10 2.19
CA ARG A 187 12.43 -14.86 3.42
C ARG A 187 11.19 -14.32 4.11
N PRO A 188 10.15 -15.14 4.30
CA PRO A 188 8.93 -14.70 4.99
C PRO A 188 9.20 -14.29 6.44
N LEU A 189 8.59 -13.17 6.86
CA LEU A 189 8.60 -12.64 8.21
C LEU A 189 7.29 -13.00 8.93
N ARG A 190 7.36 -13.86 9.93
CA ARG A 190 6.18 -14.25 10.71
C ARG A 190 5.79 -13.14 11.67
N GLN A 191 4.55 -12.68 11.54
CA GLN A 191 3.96 -11.64 12.37
C GLN A 191 3.31 -12.24 13.63
N MET A 192 2.92 -11.36 14.59
CA MET A 192 2.17 -11.77 15.78
C MET A 192 0.81 -12.43 15.47
N THR A 193 0.23 -12.11 14.30
CA THR A 193 -1.01 -12.73 13.81
C THR A 193 -0.82 -14.17 13.34
N GLY A 194 0.43 -14.62 13.16
CA GLY A 194 0.77 -15.88 12.52
C GLY A 194 0.93 -15.78 11.00
N ASP A 195 0.49 -14.69 10.39
CA ASP A 195 0.65 -14.43 8.95
C ASP A 195 2.13 -14.16 8.61
N ALA A 196 2.50 -14.31 7.33
CA ALA A 196 3.84 -14.05 6.82
C ALA A 196 3.77 -13.32 5.46
N GLU A 197 2.93 -12.30 5.35
CA GLU A 197 2.77 -11.47 4.16
C GLU A 197 3.92 -10.50 3.96
N PHE A 198 4.64 -10.14 5.03
CA PHE A 198 5.87 -9.38 4.98
C PHE A 198 7.09 -10.29 4.84
N ASN A 199 8.13 -9.76 4.22
CA ASN A 199 9.34 -10.51 3.94
C ASN A 199 10.57 -9.68 4.23
N GLU A 200 11.67 -10.37 4.54
CA GLU A 200 13.02 -9.90 4.36
C GLU A 200 13.46 -10.24 2.93
N VAL A 201 14.21 -9.36 2.30
CA VAL A 201 14.76 -9.57 0.95
C VAL A 201 16.25 -9.26 1.00
N TYR A 202 17.07 -10.26 0.71
CA TYR A 202 18.53 -10.14 0.68
C TYR A 202 19.00 -10.03 -0.75
N PHE A 203 19.91 -9.10 -0.98
CA PHE A 203 20.61 -8.91 -2.24
C PHE A 203 22.08 -9.28 -2.05
N THR A 204 22.56 -10.26 -2.82
CA THR A 204 23.95 -10.72 -2.82
C THR A 204 24.43 -10.72 -4.26
N ASP A 205 25.17 -9.68 -4.63
CA ASP A 205 25.67 -9.44 -5.98
C ASP A 205 24.58 -9.52 -7.06
N ALA A 206 23.34 -9.11 -6.71
CA ALA A 206 22.23 -9.08 -7.65
C ALA A 206 22.48 -8.06 -8.76
N ARG A 207 22.33 -8.46 -10.03
CA ARG A 207 22.65 -7.63 -11.19
C ARG A 207 21.39 -6.99 -11.77
N ILE A 208 21.38 -5.66 -11.87
CA ILE A 208 20.27 -4.90 -12.43
C ILE A 208 20.78 -4.10 -13.63
N PRO A 209 20.24 -4.30 -14.84
CA PRO A 209 20.59 -3.49 -16.01
C PRO A 209 20.28 -2.00 -15.78
N ASP A 210 21.14 -1.08 -16.27
CA ASP A 210 20.91 0.38 -16.08
C ASP A 210 19.61 0.85 -16.76
N ILE A 211 19.13 0.12 -17.77
CA ILE A 211 17.84 0.39 -18.41
C ILE A 211 16.64 0.23 -17.45
N GLU A 212 16.81 -0.50 -16.35
CA GLU A 212 15.78 -0.70 -15.31
C GLU A 212 15.80 0.40 -14.23
N ARG A 213 16.65 1.39 -14.36
CA ARG A 213 16.66 2.56 -13.49
C ARG A 213 15.51 3.51 -13.81
N LEU A 214 14.78 3.96 -12.79
CA LEU A 214 13.75 4.99 -12.87
C LEU A 214 14.32 6.35 -12.46
N GLY A 215 14.30 7.31 -13.39
CA GLY A 215 14.91 8.64 -13.19
C GLY A 215 16.43 8.63 -13.34
N ASP A 216 17.07 9.74 -13.00
CA ASP A 216 18.54 9.90 -13.11
C ASP A 216 19.27 9.31 -11.89
N ILE A 217 20.59 9.06 -12.07
CA ILE A 217 21.46 8.67 -10.95
C ILE A 217 21.44 9.80 -9.88
N GLY A 218 21.25 9.43 -8.62
CA GLY A 218 21.14 10.40 -7.52
C GLY A 218 19.73 10.98 -7.32
N ASP A 219 18.78 10.68 -8.22
CA ASP A 219 17.41 11.20 -8.17
C ASP A 219 16.42 10.25 -7.46
N GLY A 220 16.92 9.13 -6.96
CA GLY A 220 16.12 8.07 -6.35
C GLY A 220 15.23 8.53 -5.19
N TRP A 221 15.64 9.55 -4.44
CA TRP A 221 14.79 10.12 -3.39
C TRP A 221 13.53 10.80 -3.94
N ARG A 222 13.65 11.55 -5.05
CA ARG A 222 12.51 12.20 -5.70
C ARG A 222 11.53 11.15 -6.24
N VAL A 223 12.06 10.09 -6.85
CA VAL A 223 11.25 8.96 -7.34
C VAL A 223 10.56 8.24 -6.16
N ALA A 224 11.29 7.97 -5.07
CA ALA A 224 10.74 7.37 -3.85
C ALA A 224 9.62 8.21 -3.22
N LEU A 225 9.76 9.53 -3.21
CA LEU A 225 8.70 10.43 -2.73
C LEU A 225 7.42 10.28 -3.55
N THR A 226 7.50 10.09 -4.87
CA THR A 226 6.33 9.83 -5.71
C THR A 226 5.63 8.53 -5.28
N THR A 227 6.38 7.46 -5.04
CA THR A 227 5.84 6.19 -4.54
C THR A 227 5.13 6.38 -3.18
N LEU A 228 5.79 7.05 -2.22
CA LEU A 228 5.25 7.30 -0.88
C LEU A 228 4.03 8.24 -0.87
N MET A 229 3.96 9.19 -1.81
CA MET A 229 2.79 10.06 -1.93
C MET A 229 1.58 9.28 -2.47
N ASN A 230 1.79 8.41 -3.45
CA ASN A 230 0.76 7.54 -4.00
C ASN A 230 0.25 6.52 -2.97
N GLU A 231 1.13 5.97 -2.10
CA GLU A 231 0.77 5.12 -0.98
C GLU A 231 -0.29 5.79 -0.08
N ARG A 232 -0.08 7.05 0.28
CA ARG A 232 -1.02 7.80 1.11
C ARG A 232 -2.38 7.99 0.44
N VAL A 233 -2.40 8.18 -0.88
CA VAL A 233 -3.64 8.27 -1.66
C VAL A 233 -4.34 6.92 -1.69
N ALA A 234 -3.59 5.85 -1.92
CA ALA A 234 -4.09 4.49 -1.99
C ALA A 234 -4.70 4.02 -0.64
N ILE A 235 -4.00 4.24 0.48
CA ILE A 235 -4.50 3.92 1.83
C ILE A 235 -5.66 4.84 2.23
N GLY A 236 -5.66 6.09 1.77
CA GLY A 236 -6.68 7.11 2.08
C GLY A 236 -7.89 7.12 1.17
N GLY A 237 -7.89 6.36 0.07
CA GLY A 237 -8.94 6.38 -0.97
C GLY A 237 -10.24 5.69 -0.53
N GLY A 238 -11.35 6.12 -1.16
CA GLY A 238 -12.69 5.55 -0.96
C GLY A 238 -13.47 6.14 0.23
N HIS A 239 -14.78 6.28 0.03
CA HIS A 239 -15.70 6.73 1.07
C HIS A 239 -16.42 5.51 1.65
N ALA A 240 -15.89 4.99 2.76
CA ALA A 240 -16.59 3.93 3.49
C ALA A 240 -17.98 4.41 3.94
N PRO A 241 -19.02 3.56 3.87
CA PRO A 241 -20.33 3.87 4.41
C PRO A 241 -20.25 4.25 5.90
N ARG A 242 -21.20 5.04 6.37
CA ARG A 242 -21.31 5.44 7.77
C ARG A 242 -21.42 4.21 8.67
N GLY A 243 -20.62 4.15 9.73
CA GLY A 243 -20.64 3.04 10.69
C GLY A 243 -20.05 1.73 10.17
N SER A 244 -19.40 1.72 9.01
CA SER A 244 -18.70 0.54 8.46
C SER A 244 -17.27 0.40 8.98
N GLY A 245 -16.62 -0.70 8.62
CA GLY A 245 -15.24 -1.00 9.03
C GLY A 245 -15.16 -1.49 10.49
N PRO A 246 -14.02 -1.29 11.18
CA PRO A 246 -13.78 -1.85 12.52
C PRO A 246 -14.85 -1.49 13.55
N ILE A 247 -15.44 -0.29 13.46
CA ILE A 247 -16.49 0.15 14.37
C ILE A 247 -17.80 -0.65 14.23
N ALA A 248 -18.09 -1.17 13.03
CA ALA A 248 -19.24 -2.06 12.83
C ALA A 248 -19.12 -3.32 13.69
N THR A 249 -17.90 -3.87 13.82
CA THR A 249 -17.61 -5.01 14.69
C THR A 249 -17.90 -4.65 16.16
N SER A 250 -17.50 -3.46 16.62
CA SER A 250 -17.81 -3.00 17.99
C SER A 250 -19.31 -2.91 18.24
N VAL A 251 -20.07 -2.37 17.28
CA VAL A 251 -21.53 -2.24 17.39
C VAL A 251 -22.18 -3.62 17.43
N ARG A 252 -21.75 -4.55 16.60
CA ARG A 252 -22.25 -5.94 16.57
C ARG A 252 -21.94 -6.65 17.89
N LEU A 253 -20.69 -6.64 18.33
CA LEU A 253 -20.27 -7.28 19.59
C LEU A 253 -21.01 -6.71 20.80
N TRP A 254 -21.25 -5.40 20.83
CA TRP A 254 -22.08 -4.76 21.85
C TRP A 254 -23.53 -5.25 21.78
N GLY A 255 -24.10 -5.37 20.59
CA GLY A 255 -25.47 -5.90 20.39
C GLY A 255 -25.63 -7.32 20.92
N GLU A 256 -24.64 -8.18 20.66
CA GLU A 256 -24.60 -9.60 21.05
C GLU A 256 -24.26 -9.82 22.54
N MET A 257 -23.78 -8.79 23.23
CA MET A 257 -23.40 -8.89 24.65
C MET A 257 -24.65 -9.11 25.52
N ALA A 258 -24.55 -9.98 26.51
CA ALA A 258 -25.60 -10.19 27.53
C ALA A 258 -25.88 -8.88 28.32
N ASP A 259 -27.14 -8.65 28.64
CA ASP A 259 -27.59 -7.37 29.22
C ASP A 259 -26.97 -7.07 30.60
N ASP A 260 -26.67 -8.09 31.39
CA ASP A 260 -25.98 -7.98 32.69
C ASP A 260 -24.52 -7.50 32.56
N ARG A 261 -23.92 -7.64 31.38
CA ARG A 261 -22.57 -7.13 31.04
C ARG A 261 -22.58 -5.74 30.43
N LYS A 262 -23.73 -5.27 29.94
CA LYS A 262 -23.89 -3.93 29.40
C LYS A 262 -23.94 -2.89 30.49
N ASN A 263 -23.02 -1.95 30.49
CA ASN A 263 -22.99 -0.86 31.45
C ASN A 263 -22.78 0.49 30.75
N LEU A 264 -23.05 1.58 31.46
CA LEU A 264 -22.99 2.94 30.91
C LEU A 264 -21.56 3.33 30.49
N ALA A 265 -20.53 2.90 31.22
CA ALA A 265 -19.14 3.23 30.88
C ALA A 265 -18.70 2.59 29.53
N THR A 266 -19.05 1.31 29.34
CA THR A 266 -18.77 0.62 28.08
C THR A 266 -19.57 1.22 26.93
N LYS A 267 -20.83 1.61 27.15
CA LYS A 267 -21.66 2.30 26.17
C LYS A 267 -21.07 3.67 25.81
N ASP A 268 -20.64 4.46 26.79
CA ASP A 268 -20.01 5.76 26.54
C ASP A 268 -18.74 5.60 25.71
N ARG A 269 -17.89 4.60 26.02
CA ARG A 269 -16.69 4.30 25.24
C ARG A 269 -17.03 3.92 23.80
N LEU A 270 -18.03 3.06 23.57
CA LEU A 270 -18.50 2.73 22.23
C LEU A 270 -18.92 3.99 21.46
N MET A 271 -19.70 4.87 22.08
CA MET A 271 -20.17 6.10 21.44
C MET A 271 -19.01 7.05 21.10
N ARG A 272 -18.01 7.18 21.98
CA ARG A 272 -16.80 7.98 21.69
C ARG A 272 -16.02 7.43 20.49
N LEU A 273 -15.82 6.11 20.42
CA LEU A 273 -15.15 5.45 19.31
C LEU A 273 -15.95 5.62 18.01
N TRP A 274 -17.27 5.52 18.09
CA TRP A 274 -18.14 5.75 16.95
C TRP A 274 -18.04 7.20 16.43
N ILE A 275 -18.04 8.19 17.35
CA ILE A 275 -17.85 9.61 17.00
C ILE A 275 -16.47 9.82 16.36
N LYS A 276 -15.39 9.28 16.92
CA LYS A 276 -14.04 9.37 16.34
C LYS A 276 -14.00 8.78 14.91
N SER A 277 -14.65 7.63 14.69
CA SER A 277 -14.73 7.00 13.36
C SER A 277 -15.49 7.87 12.36
N GLU A 278 -16.61 8.46 12.78
CA GLU A 278 -17.39 9.33 11.92
C GLU A 278 -16.65 10.65 11.61
N VAL A 279 -15.97 11.26 12.58
CA VAL A 279 -15.12 12.43 12.35
C VAL A 279 -14.00 12.10 11.35
N ALA A 280 -13.34 10.95 11.49
CA ALA A 280 -12.31 10.51 10.55
C ALA A 280 -12.89 10.33 9.13
N ARG A 281 -14.08 9.73 9.01
CA ARG A 281 -14.80 9.57 7.73
C ARG A 281 -15.11 10.94 7.07
N LEU A 282 -15.68 11.87 7.82
CA LEU A 282 -16.00 13.21 7.34
C LEU A 282 -14.74 14.00 6.94
N THR A 283 -13.64 13.82 7.69
CA THR A 283 -12.34 14.41 7.38
C THR A 283 -11.79 13.88 6.04
N LYS A 284 -11.94 12.56 5.78
CA LYS A 284 -11.56 11.96 4.48
C LYS A 284 -12.40 12.52 3.34
N ILE A 285 -13.72 12.67 3.51
CA ILE A 285 -14.59 13.28 2.50
C ILE A 285 -14.13 14.70 2.18
N ARG A 286 -13.86 15.51 3.21
CA ARG A 286 -13.34 16.88 3.04
C ARG A 286 -12.01 16.91 2.30
N ALA A 287 -11.08 16.02 2.67
CA ALA A 287 -9.78 15.90 2.01
C ALA A 287 -9.93 15.50 0.53
N SER A 288 -10.86 14.63 0.20
CA SER A 288 -11.17 14.23 -1.18
C SER A 288 -11.75 15.40 -2.00
N GLN A 289 -12.66 16.17 -1.42
CA GLN A 289 -13.22 17.36 -2.07
C GLN A 289 -12.16 18.44 -2.34
N ASN A 290 -11.18 18.59 -1.43
CA ASN A 290 -10.08 19.53 -1.61
C ASN A 290 -9.09 19.08 -2.70
N ARG A 291 -8.88 17.78 -2.88
CA ARG A 291 -8.02 17.24 -3.95
C ARG A 291 -8.53 17.57 -5.35
N GLY A 292 -9.85 17.67 -5.54
CA GLY A 292 -10.45 18.09 -6.80
C GLY A 292 -10.10 19.53 -7.21
N LYS A 293 -9.41 20.29 -6.35
CA LYS A 293 -8.99 21.68 -6.59
C LYS A 293 -7.49 21.86 -6.84
N GLY A 294 -6.68 20.78 -6.82
CA GLY A 294 -5.22 20.84 -7.03
C GLY A 294 -4.44 19.68 -6.39
N VAL A 295 -3.13 19.87 -6.26
CA VAL A 295 -2.21 18.87 -5.69
C VAL A 295 -2.62 18.50 -4.26
N PRO A 296 -2.62 17.20 -3.89
CA PRO A 296 -2.91 16.76 -2.52
C PRO A 296 -1.97 17.45 -1.53
N GLY A 297 -2.55 18.15 -0.56
CA GLY A 297 -1.80 18.79 0.51
C GLY A 297 -1.40 17.81 1.62
N PRO A 298 -0.63 18.30 2.61
CA PRO A 298 -0.19 17.50 3.75
C PRO A 298 -1.35 17.03 4.65
N GLU A 299 -2.57 17.55 4.45
CA GLU A 299 -3.79 17.20 5.19
C GLU A 299 -4.13 15.71 5.08
N GLY A 300 -3.68 15.02 4.03
CA GLY A 300 -3.79 13.56 3.90
C GLY A 300 -3.18 12.81 5.09
N SER A 301 -2.14 13.39 5.73
CA SER A 301 -1.53 12.85 6.94
C SER A 301 -2.48 12.81 8.13
N THR A 302 -3.46 13.74 8.22
CA THR A 302 -4.51 13.70 9.25
C THR A 302 -5.38 12.44 9.14
N GLY A 303 -5.74 12.08 7.91
CA GLY A 303 -6.54 10.86 7.67
C GLY A 303 -5.80 9.59 8.08
N LYS A 304 -4.51 9.48 7.75
CA LYS A 304 -3.68 8.34 8.12
C LYS A 304 -3.47 8.26 9.64
N LEU A 305 -3.18 9.37 10.30
CA LEU A 305 -3.00 9.44 11.76
C LEU A 305 -4.29 9.03 12.49
N ALA A 306 -5.43 9.63 12.11
CA ALA A 306 -6.73 9.30 12.70
C ALA A 306 -7.12 7.83 12.46
N PHE A 307 -6.85 7.30 11.26
CA PHE A 307 -7.09 5.89 10.95
C PHE A 307 -6.27 4.98 11.87
N ALA A 308 -4.95 5.22 11.96
CA ALA A 308 -4.06 4.39 12.75
C ALA A 308 -4.47 4.32 14.23
N GLU A 309 -4.69 5.48 14.86
CA GLU A 309 -5.04 5.57 16.27
C GLU A 309 -6.45 5.02 16.56
N ASN A 310 -7.44 5.38 15.73
CA ASN A 310 -8.80 4.87 15.91
C ASN A 310 -8.86 3.35 15.71
N ASN A 311 -8.12 2.80 14.74
CA ASN A 311 -8.12 1.36 14.49
C ASN A 311 -7.53 0.58 15.66
N ILE A 312 -6.48 1.11 16.28
CA ILE A 312 -5.90 0.53 17.51
C ILE A 312 -6.91 0.56 18.65
N ASP A 313 -7.49 1.74 18.94
CA ASP A 313 -8.46 1.93 20.04
C ASP A 313 -9.71 1.03 19.86
N ILE A 314 -10.22 0.93 18.64
CA ILE A 314 -11.42 0.16 18.32
C ILE A 314 -11.16 -1.35 18.46
N ASN A 315 -10.03 -1.85 17.92
CA ASN A 315 -9.75 -3.27 18.01
C ASN A 315 -9.37 -3.71 19.45
N GLU A 316 -8.77 -2.85 20.24
CA GLU A 316 -8.60 -3.05 21.67
C GLU A 316 -9.96 -3.18 22.37
N PHE A 317 -10.88 -2.27 22.10
CA PHE A 317 -12.23 -2.33 22.64
C PHE A 317 -13.00 -3.58 22.18
N ASN A 318 -12.82 -4.02 20.93
CA ASN A 318 -13.44 -5.26 20.44
C ASN A 318 -12.99 -6.49 21.24
N VAL A 319 -11.70 -6.59 21.55
CA VAL A 319 -11.18 -7.69 22.39
C VAL A 319 -11.71 -7.60 23.83
N GLU A 320 -11.80 -6.39 24.41
CA GLU A 320 -12.39 -6.20 25.75
C GLU A 320 -13.87 -6.61 25.81
N LEU A 321 -14.66 -6.31 24.77
CA LEU A 321 -16.06 -6.73 24.69
C LEU A 321 -16.23 -8.26 24.71
N LEU A 322 -15.26 -9.01 24.20
CA LEU A 322 -15.26 -10.47 24.27
C LEU A 322 -15.02 -11.01 25.69
N GLY A 323 -14.49 -10.18 26.61
CA GLY A 323 -14.13 -10.60 27.97
C GLY A 323 -13.05 -11.69 27.95
N PRO A 324 -13.17 -12.75 28.81
CA PRO A 324 -12.14 -13.81 28.85
C PRO A 324 -11.87 -14.49 27.51
N ARG A 325 -12.88 -14.57 26.62
CA ARG A 325 -12.71 -15.12 25.29
C ARG A 325 -11.79 -14.28 24.40
N GLY A 326 -11.63 -12.98 24.68
CA GLY A 326 -10.70 -12.12 23.98
C GLY A 326 -9.22 -12.52 24.13
N MET A 327 -8.89 -13.31 25.18
CA MET A 327 -7.54 -13.85 25.39
C MET A 327 -7.27 -15.16 24.62
N LEU A 328 -8.30 -15.75 24.04
CA LEU A 328 -8.19 -17.01 23.31
C LEU A 328 -7.95 -16.70 21.84
N TYR A 329 -6.75 -17.01 21.35
CA TYR A 329 -6.46 -17.00 19.93
C TYR A 329 -6.70 -18.38 19.35
N GLY A 330 -7.52 -18.49 18.30
CA GLY A 330 -8.12 -19.75 17.85
C GLY A 330 -7.10 -20.85 17.52
N THR A 331 -6.03 -20.55 16.84
CA THR A 331 -4.92 -21.49 16.63
C THR A 331 -3.66 -20.76 16.18
N TYR A 332 -2.54 -21.10 16.81
CA TYR A 332 -1.20 -20.79 16.34
C TYR A 332 -0.65 -21.89 15.42
N ALA A 333 -1.38 -22.99 15.28
CA ALA A 333 -1.06 -23.98 14.26
C ALA A 333 -1.26 -23.30 12.90
N PRO A 334 -0.24 -23.38 12.02
CA PRO A 334 -0.42 -22.91 10.68
C PRO A 334 -1.52 -23.77 10.04
N GLU A 335 -2.70 -23.21 9.81
CA GLU A 335 -3.64 -23.90 8.93
C GLU A 335 -2.99 -24.02 7.55
N PRO A 336 -3.15 -25.17 6.87
CA PRO A 336 -2.61 -25.31 5.51
C PRO A 336 -3.04 -24.18 4.58
N SER A 337 -4.19 -23.55 4.86
CA SER A 337 -4.69 -22.38 4.15
C SER A 337 -3.96 -21.07 4.49
N ARG A 338 -3.39 -20.92 5.70
CA ARG A 338 -2.65 -19.74 6.14
C ARG A 338 -1.13 -19.87 5.93
N THR A 339 -0.63 -21.11 5.88
CA THR A 339 0.76 -21.42 5.51
C THR A 339 0.94 -21.63 4.03
N SER A 340 -0.13 -21.63 3.23
CA SER A 340 -0.01 -21.80 1.78
C SER A 340 0.91 -20.72 1.15
N GLY A 341 1.07 -19.54 1.78
CA GLY A 341 2.11 -18.60 1.42
C GLY A 341 3.54 -19.12 1.66
N ILE A 342 3.76 -19.88 2.74
CA ILE A 342 5.10 -20.43 3.09
C ILE A 342 5.35 -21.79 2.42
N THR A 343 4.35 -22.68 2.43
CA THR A 343 4.46 -24.00 1.77
C THR A 343 4.34 -23.91 0.26
N ALA A 344 3.59 -22.92 -0.26
CA ALA A 344 3.52 -22.66 -1.69
C ALA A 344 4.74 -21.91 -2.25
N ALA A 345 5.63 -21.37 -1.41
CA ALA A 345 6.92 -20.86 -1.88
C ALA A 345 7.72 -21.93 -2.63
N ASN A 346 7.50 -23.21 -2.30
CA ASN A 346 8.11 -24.38 -2.97
C ASN A 346 7.20 -25.00 -4.06
N SER A 347 6.01 -24.45 -4.30
CA SER A 347 5.12 -24.92 -5.36
C SER A 347 5.51 -24.29 -6.69
N SER A 348 5.57 -25.09 -7.74
CA SER A 348 5.73 -24.62 -9.11
C SER A 348 4.49 -23.87 -9.63
N ASP A 349 3.35 -24.00 -8.96
CA ASP A 349 2.13 -23.29 -9.28
C ASP A 349 2.08 -21.93 -8.55
N LYS A 350 2.39 -20.86 -9.30
CA LYS A 350 2.37 -19.48 -8.80
C LYS A 350 0.97 -19.01 -8.39
N SER A 351 -0.10 -19.56 -8.98
CA SER A 351 -1.48 -19.20 -8.60
C SER A 351 -1.86 -19.73 -7.22
N ALA A 352 -1.28 -20.87 -6.83
CA ALA A 352 -1.44 -21.44 -5.51
C ALA A 352 -0.72 -20.67 -4.40
N ARG A 353 0.24 -19.81 -4.77
CA ARG A 353 1.01 -18.98 -3.81
C ARG A 353 0.25 -17.72 -3.37
N PHE A 354 -0.77 -17.32 -4.14
CA PHE A 354 -1.50 -16.09 -3.88
C PHE A 354 -2.87 -16.38 -3.27
N ARG A 355 -3.07 -15.95 -2.03
CA ARG A 355 -4.39 -15.70 -1.45
C ARG A 355 -4.44 -14.22 -1.08
N SER A 356 -5.45 -13.51 -1.61
CA SER A 356 -5.65 -12.12 -1.26
C SER A 356 -6.02 -12.01 0.23
N ASN A 357 -5.69 -10.88 0.86
CA ASN A 357 -6.16 -10.60 2.23
C ASN A 357 -7.70 -10.62 2.32
N SER A 358 -8.43 -10.40 1.23
CA SER A 358 -9.88 -10.53 1.16
C SER A 358 -10.36 -11.99 1.13
N ASP A 359 -9.55 -12.90 0.59
CA ASP A 359 -9.89 -14.33 0.53
C ASP A 359 -9.60 -15.07 1.87
N VAL A 360 -8.89 -14.41 2.80
CA VAL A 360 -8.51 -14.94 4.11
C VAL A 360 -9.51 -14.56 5.22
N LEU A 361 -10.39 -13.60 4.94
CA LEU A 361 -11.40 -13.16 5.89
C LEU A 361 -12.70 -13.94 5.65
N ASP A 362 -12.81 -15.13 6.24
CA ASP A 362 -14.11 -15.67 6.58
C ASP A 362 -14.77 -14.74 7.62
N PRO A 363 -15.86 -14.05 7.29
CA PRO A 363 -16.52 -13.12 8.20
C PRO A 363 -16.99 -13.78 9.50
N ASP A 364 -17.11 -15.10 9.54
CA ASP A 364 -17.63 -15.88 10.63
C ASP A 364 -16.58 -16.42 11.61
N GLU A 365 -15.28 -16.19 11.37
CA GLU A 365 -14.26 -16.63 12.32
C GLU A 365 -14.25 -15.76 13.60
N ALA A 366 -14.57 -16.41 14.70
CA ALA A 366 -14.51 -15.83 16.07
C ALA A 366 -13.13 -15.23 16.44
N CYS A 367 -12.10 -15.49 15.64
CA CYS A 367 -10.75 -14.98 15.78
C CYS A 367 -10.51 -13.61 15.13
N SER A 368 -11.51 -13.05 14.43
CA SER A 368 -11.31 -11.80 13.68
C SER A 368 -10.95 -10.61 14.59
N ALA A 369 -11.55 -10.52 15.77
CA ALA A 369 -11.30 -9.42 16.73
C ALA A 369 -9.87 -9.48 17.29
N GLN A 370 -9.42 -10.66 17.72
CA GLN A 370 -8.06 -10.87 18.25
C GLN A 370 -7.00 -10.66 17.17
N ARG A 371 -7.21 -11.21 15.99
CA ARG A 371 -6.31 -11.01 14.84
C ARG A 371 -6.22 -9.54 14.49
N ASN A 372 -7.34 -8.84 14.39
CA ASN A 372 -7.38 -7.42 14.08
C ASN A 372 -6.74 -6.57 15.17
N PHE A 373 -6.87 -6.96 16.44
CA PHE A 373 -6.16 -6.33 17.56
C PHE A 373 -4.64 -6.45 17.37
N LEU A 374 -4.13 -7.64 17.11
CA LEU A 374 -2.70 -7.85 16.86
C LEU A 374 -2.22 -7.09 15.61
N ARG A 375 -2.96 -7.19 14.51
CA ARG A 375 -2.60 -6.53 13.24
C ARG A 375 -2.65 -5.00 13.34
N SER A 376 -3.58 -4.45 14.10
CA SER A 376 -3.74 -3.00 14.23
C SER A 376 -2.52 -2.28 14.82
N ARG A 377 -1.67 -3.00 15.58
CA ARG A 377 -0.42 -2.41 16.16
C ARG A 377 0.50 -1.85 15.09
N ALA A 378 0.56 -2.50 13.91
CA ALA A 378 1.36 -2.03 12.79
C ALA A 378 0.83 -0.71 12.18
N ASN A 379 -0.45 -0.37 12.34
CA ASN A 379 -1.04 0.81 11.70
C ASN A 379 -0.40 2.14 12.17
N SER A 380 0.14 2.20 13.38
CA SER A 380 0.88 3.38 13.87
C SER A 380 2.32 3.46 13.36
N ILE A 381 2.80 2.42 12.65
CA ILE A 381 4.17 2.28 12.17
C ILE A 381 4.24 2.34 10.64
N GLU A 382 3.48 1.50 9.96
CA GLU A 382 3.45 1.35 8.49
C GLU A 382 2.91 2.61 7.79
N GLY A 383 3.32 2.86 6.54
CA GLY A 383 2.86 4.03 5.77
C GLY A 383 3.25 5.38 6.38
N GLY A 384 4.33 5.41 7.14
CA GLY A 384 4.79 6.52 8.00
C GLY A 384 4.22 6.44 9.41
N THR A 385 5.09 6.55 10.41
CA THR A 385 4.68 6.45 11.82
C THR A 385 3.74 7.57 12.24
N SER A 386 3.01 7.38 13.34
CA SER A 386 2.18 8.44 13.93
C SER A 386 2.99 9.70 14.23
N GLU A 387 4.25 9.55 14.63
CA GLU A 387 5.19 10.66 14.89
C GLU A 387 5.55 11.39 13.60
N VAL A 388 5.89 10.66 12.53
CA VAL A 388 6.14 11.26 11.20
C VAL A 388 4.91 12.02 10.71
N MET A 389 3.70 11.47 10.90
CA MET A 389 2.47 12.18 10.52
C MET A 389 2.28 13.46 11.33
N ARG A 390 2.56 13.46 12.64
CA ARG A 390 2.50 14.65 13.49
C ARG A 390 3.53 15.68 13.07
N ASN A 391 4.77 15.30 12.75
CA ASN A 391 5.79 16.20 12.26
C ASN A 391 5.37 16.87 10.94
N ILE A 392 4.86 16.09 9.98
CA ILE A 392 4.35 16.64 8.72
C ILE A 392 3.22 17.65 8.97
N LEU A 393 2.26 17.32 9.84
CA LEU A 393 1.18 18.24 10.19
C LEU A 393 1.68 19.49 10.92
N GLY A 394 2.58 19.32 11.85
CA GLY A 394 3.22 20.44 12.57
C GLY A 394 3.94 21.39 11.63
N GLU A 395 4.85 20.87 10.84
CA GLU A 395 5.72 21.69 9.97
C GLU A 395 4.96 22.24 8.74
N ARG A 396 4.15 21.39 8.05
CA ARG A 396 3.59 21.73 6.74
C ARG A 396 2.18 22.31 6.78
N VAL A 397 1.39 22.01 7.84
CA VAL A 397 0.02 22.52 8.00
C VAL A 397 -0.02 23.66 9.01
N LEU A 398 0.62 23.50 10.16
CA LEU A 398 0.62 24.49 11.22
C LEU A 398 1.77 25.51 11.12
N GLY A 399 2.76 25.28 10.25
CA GLY A 399 3.91 26.19 10.06
C GLY A 399 4.86 26.25 11.25
N LEU A 400 4.87 25.19 12.08
CA LEU A 400 5.82 25.09 13.19
C LEU A 400 7.25 24.90 12.66
N PRO A 401 8.28 25.35 13.38
CA PRO A 401 9.67 25.13 12.99
C PRO A 401 9.99 23.63 12.99
N GLY A 402 10.70 23.18 11.96
CA GLY A 402 11.23 21.82 11.91
C GLY A 402 12.43 21.64 12.87
N ASP A 403 12.79 20.38 13.13
CA ASP A 403 13.95 20.05 13.94
C ASP A 403 15.26 20.57 13.32
N VAL A 404 16.20 20.92 14.16
CA VAL A 404 17.57 21.30 13.74
C VAL A 404 18.24 20.06 13.14
N ARG A 405 18.59 20.14 11.86
CA ARG A 405 19.30 19.08 11.13
C ARG A 405 20.74 19.44 10.96
N THR A 406 21.62 18.80 11.71
CA THR A 406 23.07 19.00 11.64
C THR A 406 23.74 18.16 10.56
N ASP A 407 23.04 17.14 10.05
CA ASP A 407 23.53 16.14 9.10
C ASP A 407 23.09 16.39 7.64
N LYS A 408 22.28 17.44 7.38
CA LYS A 408 21.58 17.65 6.11
C LYS A 408 22.50 17.74 4.89
N ASP A 409 23.63 18.39 5.05
CA ASP A 409 24.56 18.70 3.97
C ASP A 409 25.87 17.87 4.06
N LEU A 410 25.98 16.99 5.05
CA LEU A 410 27.12 16.09 5.18
C LEU A 410 27.04 14.96 4.15
N PRO A 411 28.19 14.48 3.61
CA PRO A 411 28.28 13.21 2.93
C PRO A 411 27.69 12.08 3.77
N PHE A 412 26.99 11.14 3.15
CA PHE A 412 26.33 10.06 3.90
C PHE A 412 27.31 9.22 4.72
N ASN A 413 28.51 8.97 4.18
CA ASN A 413 29.58 8.22 4.86
C ASN A 413 30.22 8.96 6.07
N GLU A 414 29.97 10.25 6.22
CA GLU A 414 30.41 11.07 7.35
C GLU A 414 29.33 11.24 8.43
N ILE A 415 28.10 10.78 8.15
CA ILE A 415 27.01 10.85 9.14
C ILE A 415 27.26 9.78 10.21
N PRO A 416 27.31 10.15 11.52
CA PRO A 416 27.47 9.16 12.58
C PRO A 416 26.36 8.10 12.53
N ASN A 417 26.74 6.84 12.49
CA ASN A 417 25.81 5.73 12.69
C ASN A 417 25.38 5.70 14.17
N ASN A 418 24.09 5.86 14.42
CA ASN A 418 23.49 5.71 15.76
C ASN A 418 23.30 4.24 16.12
#